data_2bb4eb9344ed63e1ba6931f0121b056a
#
_entry.id   2bb4eb9344ed63e1ba6931f0121b056a
#
_cell.length_a   1.000
_cell.length_b   1.000
_cell.length_c   1.000
_cell.angle_alpha   90.00
_cell.angle_beta   90.00
_cell.angle_gamma   90.00
#
_symmetry.space_group_name_H-M   'P 1'
#
loop_
_entity.id
_entity.type
_entity.pdbx_description
1 polymer ?
#
loop_
_entity_poly.entity_id
_entity_poly.type
_entity_poly.pdbx_seq_one_letter_code
_entity_poly.pdbx_strand_id
1 'polypeptide(L)'
;MKKFKFALLTFMTALISVGFTACSDDDDLKNVSVTGVTITPTTLTLKAGTTGTLTATVVPENAAVTTVAWSSSDTNIATIENGIVTAISEGSTTIKVKTDDGGFTATCEVTVTNDAPAFDESKYHFDLFLTVGKHGGMSSKNTTGVNS
;
A
#
# COMPACT_ATOMS: atom_id res chain seq x y z
N MET A 1 3.89 45.70 -3.37
CA MET A 1 3.41 46.57 -4.45
C MET A 1 4.59 46.92 -5.35
N LYS A 2 4.76 46.24 -6.47
CA LYS A 2 5.74 46.62 -7.50
C LYS A 2 5.00 46.79 -8.81
N LYS A 3 4.90 48.04 -9.19
CA LYS A 3 4.26 48.48 -10.42
C LYS A 3 5.18 48.21 -11.60
N PHE A 4 4.78 47.37 -12.55
CA PHE A 4 5.45 47.25 -13.83
C PHE A 4 4.91 48.34 -14.77
N LYS A 5 5.81 49.22 -15.21
CA LYS A 5 5.52 50.25 -16.17
C LYS A 5 5.56 49.65 -17.56
N PHE A 6 4.45 49.78 -18.29
CA PHE A 6 4.41 49.62 -19.75
C PHE A 6 5.21 50.68 -20.42
N ALA A 7 6.20 50.34 -21.20
CA ALA A 7 6.82 51.22 -22.16
C ALA A 7 6.28 50.90 -23.55
N LEU A 8 5.49 51.82 -24.05
CA LEU A 8 4.96 51.86 -25.40
C LEU A 8 6.12 52.26 -26.33
N LEU A 9 6.49 51.41 -27.29
CA LEU A 9 7.32 51.86 -28.39
C LEU A 9 6.69 51.42 -29.71
N THR A 10 6.07 52.43 -30.33
CA THR A 10 5.60 52.44 -31.70
C THR A 10 6.79 52.38 -32.66
N PHE A 11 6.82 51.38 -33.57
CA PHE A 11 7.55 51.49 -34.82
C PHE A 11 6.71 50.97 -35.98
N MET A 12 6.62 51.82 -36.97
CA MET A 12 5.77 51.78 -38.13
C MET A 12 6.50 51.09 -39.28
N THR A 13 5.69 50.38 -40.11
CA THR A 13 5.85 50.06 -41.54
C THR A 13 6.92 49.06 -41.98
N ALA A 14 6.45 47.92 -42.53
CA ALA A 14 6.70 47.53 -43.93
C ALA A 14 5.83 46.33 -44.32
N LEU A 15 4.98 46.49 -45.33
CA LEU A 15 4.30 45.43 -46.05
C LEU A 15 5.32 44.52 -46.71
N ILE A 16 5.36 43.24 -46.29
CA ILE A 16 5.83 42.15 -47.12
C ILE A 16 4.81 41.03 -46.93
N SER A 17 3.96 40.82 -47.93
CA SER A 17 3.08 39.70 -48.06
C SER A 17 3.92 38.49 -48.44
N VAL A 18 4.37 37.76 -47.41
CA VAL A 18 4.81 36.38 -47.54
C VAL A 18 3.72 35.55 -46.95
N GLY A 19 3.11 34.72 -47.79
CA GLY A 19 2.11 33.73 -47.32
C GLY A 19 2.72 32.81 -46.29
N PHE A 20 2.46 33.11 -45.02
CA PHE A 20 2.58 32.11 -43.98
C PHE A 20 1.35 31.23 -44.13
N THR A 21 1.52 30.05 -44.72
CA THR A 21 0.74 28.92 -44.32
C THR A 21 0.93 28.82 -42.82
N ALA A 22 -0.05 29.27 -42.06
CA ALA A 22 -0.18 28.93 -40.66
C ALA A 22 -0.24 27.38 -40.62
N CYS A 23 0.92 26.74 -40.39
CA CYS A 23 0.90 25.53 -39.64
C CYS A 23 0.29 25.93 -38.32
N SER A 24 -0.98 25.66 -38.14
CA SER A 24 -1.51 25.38 -36.81
C SER A 24 -0.68 24.22 -36.33
N ASP A 25 0.33 24.50 -35.51
CA ASP A 25 0.69 23.60 -34.45
C ASP A 25 -0.54 23.62 -33.52
N ASP A 26 -1.59 22.95 -33.96
CA ASP A 26 -2.46 22.28 -33.04
C ASP A 26 -1.49 21.35 -32.29
N ASP A 27 -1.03 21.80 -31.14
CA ASP A 27 -0.71 20.92 -30.03
C ASP A 27 -2.00 20.14 -29.77
N ASP A 28 -2.22 19.18 -30.66
CA ASP A 28 -3.10 18.08 -30.45
C ASP A 28 -2.53 17.43 -29.18
N LEU A 29 -3.02 17.90 -28.03
CA LEU A 29 -2.85 17.21 -26.76
C LEU A 29 -3.44 15.84 -27.02
N LYS A 30 -2.61 15.01 -27.64
CA LYS A 30 -2.95 13.65 -27.99
C LYS A 30 -3.38 13.02 -26.69
N ASN A 31 -4.69 12.91 -26.52
CA ASN A 31 -5.30 12.24 -25.38
C ASN A 31 -4.83 10.77 -25.45
N VAL A 32 -3.64 10.54 -24.90
CA VAL A 32 -3.04 9.22 -24.87
C VAL A 32 -3.79 8.42 -23.84
N SER A 33 -4.57 7.44 -24.32
CA SER A 33 -5.34 6.55 -23.47
C SER A 33 -4.42 5.57 -22.74
N VAL A 34 -4.84 5.14 -21.56
CA VAL A 34 -4.19 4.07 -20.80
C VAL A 34 -4.31 2.76 -21.59
N THR A 35 -3.24 2.01 -21.63
CA THR A 35 -3.18 0.67 -22.24
C THR A 35 -2.95 -0.43 -21.22
N GLY A 36 -2.61 -0.07 -19.97
CA GLY A 36 -2.40 -1.03 -18.89
C GLY A 36 -2.00 -0.39 -17.57
N VAL A 37 -1.94 -1.21 -16.53
CA VAL A 37 -1.42 -0.86 -15.21
C VAL A 37 -0.64 -2.02 -14.64
N THR A 38 0.43 -1.73 -13.94
CA THR A 38 1.21 -2.71 -13.18
C THR A 38 1.26 -2.31 -11.72
N ILE A 39 1.49 -3.28 -10.84
CA ILE A 39 1.66 -3.08 -9.40
C ILE A 39 2.98 -3.68 -8.96
N THR A 40 3.69 -2.99 -8.10
CA THR A 40 4.96 -3.44 -7.56
C THR A 40 5.03 -3.15 -6.06
N PRO A 41 5.40 -4.15 -5.24
CA PRO A 41 5.59 -5.56 -5.56
C PRO A 41 4.27 -6.30 -5.85
N THR A 42 4.34 -7.49 -6.47
CA THR A 42 3.17 -8.35 -6.73
C THR A 42 2.76 -9.19 -5.53
N THR A 43 3.68 -9.32 -4.57
CA THR A 43 3.44 -10.00 -3.28
C THR A 43 4.06 -9.15 -2.16
N LEU A 44 3.38 -9.06 -1.03
CA LEU A 44 3.82 -8.28 0.12
C LEU A 44 3.51 -9.03 1.40
N THR A 45 4.53 -9.21 2.25
CA THR A 45 4.35 -9.79 3.59
C THR A 45 4.56 -8.72 4.64
N LEU A 46 3.58 -8.55 5.53
CA LEU A 46 3.59 -7.57 6.60
C LEU A 46 3.29 -8.24 7.94
N LYS A 47 3.76 -7.61 9.02
CA LYS A 47 3.31 -7.95 10.38
C LYS A 47 2.05 -7.16 10.72
N ALA A 48 1.14 -7.77 11.47
CA ALA A 48 -0.04 -7.06 11.97
C ALA A 48 0.36 -5.77 12.70
N GLY A 49 -0.34 -4.68 12.41
CA GLY A 49 -0.04 -3.34 12.94
C GLY A 49 1.06 -2.58 12.19
N THR A 50 1.64 -3.13 11.12
CA THR A 50 2.64 -2.43 10.28
C THR A 50 2.06 -1.99 8.95
N THR A 51 2.77 -1.11 8.27
CA THR A 51 2.42 -0.60 6.95
C THR A 51 3.43 -1.01 5.89
N GLY A 52 2.98 -1.13 4.65
CA GLY A 52 3.81 -1.35 3.47
C GLY A 52 3.37 -0.46 2.32
N THR A 53 4.22 -0.30 1.33
CA THR A 53 3.92 0.55 0.16
C THR A 53 3.83 -0.30 -1.09
N LEU A 54 2.79 -0.07 -1.87
CA LEU A 54 2.60 -0.57 -3.23
C LEU A 54 2.66 0.59 -4.21
N THR A 55 3.32 0.38 -5.33
CA THR A 55 3.40 1.36 -6.41
C THR A 55 2.60 0.86 -7.61
N ALA A 56 1.67 1.67 -8.10
CA ALA A 56 1.00 1.44 -9.36
C ALA A 56 1.67 2.25 -10.46
N THR A 57 1.96 1.62 -11.60
CA THR A 57 2.49 2.28 -12.79
C THR A 57 1.51 2.12 -13.93
N VAL A 58 1.00 3.23 -14.43
CA VAL A 58 0.08 3.29 -15.56
C VAL A 58 0.89 3.34 -16.86
N VAL A 59 0.46 2.64 -17.87
CA VAL A 59 1.12 2.56 -19.18
C VAL A 59 0.18 3.11 -20.26
N PRO A 60 0.70 3.99 -21.12
CA PRO A 60 1.99 4.64 -21.08
C PRO A 60 2.05 5.75 -20.02
N GLU A 61 3.27 6.14 -19.58
CA GLU A 61 3.45 7.17 -18.54
C GLU A 61 2.93 8.56 -18.95
N ASN A 62 2.82 8.82 -20.24
CA ASN A 62 2.27 10.05 -20.80
C ASN A 62 0.76 9.96 -21.06
N ALA A 63 0.06 9.00 -20.47
CA ALA A 63 -1.39 8.93 -20.54
C ALA A 63 -2.02 10.20 -19.96
N ALA A 64 -3.12 10.65 -20.58
CA ALA A 64 -3.80 11.87 -20.15
C ALA A 64 -4.46 11.73 -18.77
N VAL A 65 -4.89 10.52 -18.42
CA VAL A 65 -5.51 10.20 -17.13
C VAL A 65 -4.72 9.05 -16.48
N THR A 66 -3.97 9.35 -15.43
CA THR A 66 -3.16 8.37 -14.69
C THR A 66 -3.73 8.02 -13.32
N THR A 67 -4.95 8.50 -13.03
CA THR A 67 -5.62 8.23 -11.76
C THR A 67 -6.00 6.76 -11.64
N VAL A 68 -5.83 6.23 -10.42
CA VAL A 68 -6.12 4.84 -10.09
C VAL A 68 -6.93 4.74 -8.80
N ALA A 69 -7.81 3.76 -8.74
CA ALA A 69 -8.55 3.39 -7.55
C ALA A 69 -7.96 2.12 -6.93
N TRP A 70 -7.78 2.13 -5.61
CA TRP A 70 -7.29 1.01 -4.83
C TRP A 70 -8.44 0.33 -4.08
N SER A 71 -8.34 -0.97 -3.91
CA SER A 71 -9.28 -1.74 -3.11
C SER A 71 -8.63 -2.97 -2.49
N SER A 72 -9.11 -3.38 -1.31
CA SER A 72 -8.75 -4.63 -0.64
C SER A 72 -9.93 -5.61 -0.74
N SER A 73 -9.65 -6.89 -0.94
CA SER A 73 -10.67 -7.93 -0.93
C SER A 73 -11.16 -8.27 0.48
N ASP A 74 -10.31 -8.05 1.50
CA ASP A 74 -10.69 -8.19 2.90
C ASP A 74 -10.05 -7.07 3.74
N THR A 75 -10.86 -6.11 4.12
CA THR A 75 -10.44 -4.96 4.92
C THR A 75 -10.21 -5.27 6.39
N ASN A 76 -10.60 -6.46 6.88
CA ASN A 76 -10.27 -6.91 8.24
C ASN A 76 -8.83 -7.42 8.32
N ILE A 77 -8.27 -7.89 7.21
CA ILE A 77 -6.89 -8.38 7.13
C ILE A 77 -5.94 -7.22 6.81
N ALA A 78 -6.22 -6.46 5.75
CA ALA A 78 -5.46 -5.28 5.41
C ALA A 78 -6.31 -4.26 4.66
N THR A 79 -6.08 -2.98 4.93
CA THR A 79 -6.63 -1.86 4.18
C THR A 79 -5.58 -1.23 3.27
N ILE A 80 -6.04 -0.49 2.26
CA ILE A 80 -5.15 0.27 1.38
C ILE A 80 -5.70 1.65 1.13
N GLU A 81 -4.81 2.64 1.19
CA GLU A 81 -5.11 4.03 0.85
C GLU A 81 -3.91 4.65 0.15
N ASN A 82 -4.13 5.20 -1.05
CA ASN A 82 -3.07 5.86 -1.85
C ASN A 82 -1.78 5.01 -2.01
N GLY A 83 -1.92 3.68 -2.16
CA GLY A 83 -0.78 2.77 -2.28
C GLY A 83 -0.15 2.37 -0.95
N ILE A 84 -0.62 2.87 0.19
CA ILE A 84 -0.16 2.46 1.51
C ILE A 84 -1.08 1.37 2.05
N VAL A 85 -0.53 0.19 2.24
CA VAL A 85 -1.20 -0.96 2.85
C VAL A 85 -1.01 -0.91 4.35
N THR A 86 -2.10 -1.01 5.11
CA THR A 86 -2.08 -1.15 6.56
C THR A 86 -2.53 -2.55 6.94
N ALA A 87 -1.64 -3.32 7.54
CA ALA A 87 -1.91 -4.67 8.02
C ALA A 87 -2.67 -4.63 9.36
N ILE A 88 -3.79 -5.31 9.46
CA ILE A 88 -4.69 -5.26 10.62
C ILE A 88 -4.64 -6.57 11.40
N SER A 89 -4.93 -7.70 10.76
CA SER A 89 -4.95 -9.01 11.39
C SER A 89 -4.31 -10.08 10.51
N GLU A 90 -3.88 -11.16 11.12
CA GLU A 90 -3.30 -12.31 10.44
C GLU A 90 -4.23 -12.87 9.37
N GLY A 91 -3.68 -13.20 8.21
CA GLY A 91 -4.38 -13.75 7.07
C GLY A 91 -3.79 -13.34 5.74
N SER A 92 -4.48 -13.67 4.66
CA SER A 92 -4.11 -13.26 3.30
C SER A 92 -5.26 -12.53 2.64
N THR A 93 -4.94 -11.44 1.94
CA THR A 93 -5.90 -10.64 1.18
C THR A 93 -5.29 -10.21 -0.14
N THR A 94 -6.13 -9.90 -1.11
CA THR A 94 -5.69 -9.38 -2.41
C THR A 94 -5.98 -7.89 -2.49
N ILE A 95 -4.95 -7.12 -2.74
CA ILE A 95 -5.07 -5.71 -3.09
C ILE A 95 -5.19 -5.58 -4.59
N LYS A 96 -6.13 -4.77 -5.03
CA LYS A 96 -6.42 -4.51 -6.45
C LYS A 96 -6.29 -3.02 -6.72
N VAL A 97 -5.61 -2.69 -7.81
CA VAL A 97 -5.61 -1.36 -8.41
C VAL A 97 -6.39 -1.39 -9.71
N LYS A 98 -7.13 -0.32 -9.99
CA LYS A 98 -7.90 -0.15 -11.24
C LYS A 98 -7.68 1.26 -11.76
N THR A 99 -7.40 1.41 -13.06
CA THR A 99 -7.32 2.73 -13.73
C THR A 99 -8.70 3.30 -14.01
N ASP A 100 -8.83 4.62 -13.91
CA ASP A 100 -10.07 5.32 -14.25
C ASP A 100 -10.29 5.33 -15.77
N ASP A 101 -9.23 5.54 -16.55
CA ASP A 101 -9.26 5.39 -18.00
C ASP A 101 -8.99 3.94 -18.39
N GLY A 102 -9.84 3.37 -19.22
CA GLY A 102 -9.73 2.01 -19.75
C GLY A 102 -10.06 0.89 -18.77
N GLY A 103 -10.13 1.16 -17.45
CA GLY A 103 -10.53 0.19 -16.44
C GLY A 103 -9.56 -0.99 -16.25
N PHE A 104 -8.29 -0.84 -16.61
CA PHE A 104 -7.25 -1.85 -16.45
C PHE A 104 -7.00 -2.14 -14.97
N THR A 105 -6.68 -3.38 -14.65
CA THR A 105 -6.49 -3.82 -13.26
C THR A 105 -5.19 -4.59 -13.08
N ALA A 106 -4.56 -4.42 -11.90
CA ALA A 106 -3.47 -5.27 -11.43
C ALA A 106 -3.73 -5.64 -9.97
N THR A 107 -3.09 -6.71 -9.50
CA THR A 107 -3.29 -7.25 -8.16
C THR A 107 -1.97 -7.53 -7.45
N CYS A 108 -1.98 -7.41 -6.13
CA CYS A 108 -0.92 -7.80 -5.23
C CYS A 108 -1.50 -8.71 -4.15
N GLU A 109 -0.84 -9.83 -3.89
CA GLU A 109 -1.19 -10.69 -2.76
C GLU A 109 -0.49 -10.18 -1.50
N VAL A 110 -1.28 -9.90 -0.46
CA VAL A 110 -0.77 -9.41 0.84
C VAL A 110 -0.99 -10.49 1.88
N THR A 111 0.10 -10.95 2.50
CA THR A 111 0.06 -11.87 3.62
C THR A 111 0.42 -11.10 4.89
N VAL A 112 -0.47 -11.13 5.87
CA VAL A 112 -0.25 -10.55 7.18
C VAL A 112 0.07 -11.68 8.16
N THR A 113 1.21 -11.55 8.83
CA THR A 113 1.64 -12.49 9.87
C THR A 113 1.47 -11.86 11.25
N ASN A 114 1.10 -12.68 12.22
CA ASN A 114 1.08 -12.27 13.61
C ASN A 114 2.39 -12.72 14.26
N ASP A 115 3.23 -11.76 14.65
CA ASP A 115 4.45 -12.03 15.40
C ASP A 115 4.13 -12.07 16.90
N ALA A 116 3.09 -12.82 17.28
CA ALA A 116 2.99 -13.22 18.67
C ALA A 116 4.31 -13.92 19.00
N PRO A 117 5.04 -13.49 20.03
CA PRO A 117 6.23 -14.23 20.42
C PRO A 117 5.81 -15.68 20.56
N ALA A 118 6.50 -16.57 19.86
CA ALA A 118 6.22 -18.00 19.95
C ALA A 118 6.16 -18.32 21.45
N PHE A 119 4.98 -18.63 21.92
CA PHE A 119 4.79 -19.01 23.31
C PHE A 119 5.66 -20.26 23.49
N ASP A 120 6.78 -20.08 24.20
CA ASP A 120 7.66 -21.22 24.50
C ASP A 120 6.94 -22.10 25.51
N GLU A 121 6.04 -22.89 24.99
CA GLU A 121 5.23 -23.83 25.76
C GLU A 121 6.10 -24.77 26.57
N SER A 122 7.30 -25.09 26.11
CA SER A 122 8.22 -25.96 26.81
C SER A 122 8.74 -25.32 28.10
N LYS A 123 8.95 -24.02 28.11
CA LYS A 123 9.42 -23.30 29.28
C LYS A 123 8.36 -23.14 30.36
N TYR A 124 7.13 -22.86 29.95
CA TYR A 124 6.01 -22.69 30.88
C TYR A 124 5.46 -24.05 31.36
N HIS A 125 5.48 -25.05 30.51
CA HIS A 125 5.05 -26.38 30.89
C HIS A 125 5.97 -27.00 31.94
N PHE A 126 7.28 -26.75 31.85
CA PHE A 126 8.25 -27.26 32.79
C PHE A 126 8.08 -26.62 34.18
N ASP A 127 7.91 -25.33 34.25
CA ASP A 127 7.74 -24.63 35.53
C ASP A 127 6.40 -25.01 36.21
N LEU A 128 5.35 -25.14 35.43
CA LEU A 128 4.05 -25.55 35.96
C LEU A 128 4.10 -26.97 36.51
N PHE A 129 4.77 -27.89 35.83
CA PHE A 129 4.94 -29.27 36.27
C PHE A 129 5.78 -29.37 37.56
N LEU A 130 6.85 -28.63 37.67
CA LEU A 130 7.65 -28.58 38.89
C LEU A 130 6.88 -28.04 40.09
N THR A 131 6.07 -27.03 39.88
CA THR A 131 5.27 -26.42 40.95
C THR A 131 4.19 -27.36 41.42
N VAL A 132 3.52 -28.05 40.50
CA VAL A 132 2.51 -29.05 40.84
C VAL A 132 3.13 -30.29 41.53
N GLY A 133 4.30 -30.70 41.06
CA GLY A 133 5.04 -31.82 41.65
C GLY A 133 5.48 -31.52 43.10
N LYS A 134 5.90 -30.32 43.39
CA LYS A 134 6.26 -29.90 44.75
C LYS A 134 5.03 -29.84 45.67
N HIS A 135 3.90 -29.40 45.16
CA HIS A 135 2.67 -29.41 45.93
C HIS A 135 2.14 -30.83 46.19
N GLY A 136 2.25 -31.72 45.20
CA GLY A 136 1.89 -33.12 45.38
C GLY A 136 2.76 -33.83 46.43
N GLY A 137 4.06 -33.47 46.47
CA GLY A 137 4.96 -34.03 47.48
C GLY A 137 4.66 -33.58 48.93
N MET A 138 4.15 -32.40 49.10
CA MET A 138 3.73 -31.92 50.41
C MET A 138 2.43 -32.62 50.87
N SER A 139 1.54 -32.91 49.96
CA SER A 139 0.27 -33.57 50.28
C SER A 139 0.47 -35.02 50.80
N SER A 140 1.45 -35.71 50.24
CA SER A 140 1.69 -37.10 50.64
C SER A 140 2.36 -37.23 52.00
N LYS A 141 3.09 -36.21 52.44
CA LYS A 141 3.69 -36.22 53.78
C LYS A 141 2.70 -35.95 54.90
N ASN A 142 1.62 -35.31 54.59
CA ASN A 142 0.64 -34.96 55.60
C ASN A 142 -0.36 -36.10 55.88
N THR A 143 -0.45 -37.04 54.96
CA THR A 143 -1.36 -38.19 55.13
C THR A 143 -0.76 -39.35 55.89
N THR A 144 0.56 -39.40 56.01
CA THR A 144 1.20 -40.51 56.71
C THR A 144 1.42 -40.26 58.20
N GLY A 145 1.16 -39.05 58.66
CA GLY A 145 1.36 -38.70 60.07
C GLY A 145 0.18 -38.82 60.99
N VAL A 146 -0.96 -39.26 60.47
CA VAL A 146 -2.24 -39.20 61.24
C VAL A 146 -2.68 -40.57 61.78
N ASN A 147 -1.95 -41.63 61.47
CA ASN A 147 -2.33 -42.97 61.88
C ASN A 147 -1.38 -43.64 62.84
N SER A 148 -0.96 -42.91 63.85
CA SER A 148 -0.31 -43.54 65.00
C SER A 148 -0.81 -43.01 66.32
#